data_e80841b46e785da110d4835159096bbf
#
_entry.id   e80841b46e785da110d4835159096bbf
#
_cell.length_a   1.000
_cell.length_b   1.000
_cell.length_c   1.000
_cell.angle_alpha   90.00
_cell.angle_beta   90.00
_cell.angle_gamma   90.00
#
_symmetry.space_group_name_H-M   'P 1'
#
loop_
_entity.id
_entity.type
_entity.pdbx_description
1 polymer ?
#
loop_
_entity_poly.entity_id
_entity_poly.type
_entity_poly.pdbx_seq_one_letter_code
_entity_poly.pdbx_strand_id
1 'polypeptide(L)'
;NVFAECQKKFPELMMQWLNAKQGKSKALNLALFNSDGKYIIHIDSDGILEKTALTNMVNKFEADLSIDCMTGAIMTMPDQVEEYKGFFAKLLRKMEFMEYAQAFLAGRNYASELNAIYTLSGAFSAFRKSTVLKSQLYNTDTICEDTQITFQMKYLQKKRVYMCENAIFYVDPIEDMNK
;
A
#
# COMPACT_ATOMS: atom_id res chain seq x y z
N ASN A 1 3.14 14.55 22.04
CA ASN A 1 2.51 13.45 21.31
C ASN A 1 2.35 13.88 19.84
N VAL A 2 3.04 13.16 18.94
CA VAL A 2 3.08 13.44 17.49
C VAL A 2 1.66 13.61 16.90
N PHE A 3 0.72 12.77 17.28
CA PHE A 3 -0.67 12.87 16.82
C PHE A 3 -1.31 14.23 17.15
N ALA A 4 -1.16 14.71 18.39
CA ALA A 4 -1.70 16.00 18.82
C ALA A 4 -1.02 17.19 18.11
N GLU A 5 0.26 17.04 17.77
CA GLU A 5 1.01 18.04 16.99
C GLU A 5 0.51 18.08 15.55
N CYS A 6 0.29 16.92 14.93
CA CYS A 6 -0.28 16.82 13.58
C CYS A 6 -1.69 17.41 13.52
N GLN A 7 -2.58 17.13 14.50
CA GLN A 7 -3.92 17.71 14.55
C GLN A 7 -3.88 19.27 14.63
N LYS A 8 -2.93 19.83 15.37
CA LYS A 8 -2.75 21.28 15.45
C LYS A 8 -2.22 21.88 14.14
N LYS A 9 -1.33 21.16 13.46
CA LYS A 9 -0.69 21.61 12.22
C LYS A 9 -1.65 21.53 11.03
N PHE A 10 -2.56 20.55 11.03
CA PHE A 10 -3.49 20.29 9.93
C PHE A 10 -4.94 20.15 10.46
N PRO A 11 -5.53 21.24 10.96
CA PRO A 11 -6.85 21.22 11.58
C PRO A 11 -7.98 20.88 10.61
N GLU A 12 -7.75 21.03 9.30
CA GLU A 12 -8.68 20.69 8.23
C GLU A 12 -8.77 19.19 7.96
N LEU A 13 -7.82 18.40 8.46
CA LEU A 13 -7.83 16.94 8.29
C LEU A 13 -8.57 16.25 9.44
N MET A 14 -9.52 15.40 9.09
CA MET A 14 -10.21 14.53 10.06
C MET A 14 -9.28 13.40 10.49
N MET A 15 -8.45 13.67 11.50
CA MET A 15 -7.54 12.67 12.07
C MET A 15 -8.21 11.97 13.25
N GLN A 16 -8.14 10.62 13.26
CA GLN A 16 -8.62 9.80 14.36
C GLN A 16 -7.50 8.89 14.85
N TRP A 17 -7.37 8.81 16.18
CA TRP A 17 -6.51 7.82 16.82
C TRP A 17 -7.39 6.70 17.37
N LEU A 18 -7.28 5.50 16.77
CA LEU A 18 -8.04 4.34 17.17
C LEU A 18 -7.13 3.34 17.89
N ASN A 19 -7.49 2.99 19.12
CA ASN A 19 -6.75 1.98 19.86
C ASN A 19 -7.31 0.59 19.53
N ALA A 20 -6.63 -0.13 18.64
CA ALA A 20 -6.96 -1.50 18.32
C ALA A 20 -6.23 -2.47 19.27
N LYS A 21 -6.93 -3.49 19.72
CA LYS A 21 -6.28 -4.64 20.36
C LYS A 21 -5.39 -5.34 19.35
N GLN A 22 -4.39 -6.07 19.84
CA GLN A 22 -3.35 -6.74 19.07
C GLN A 22 -3.83 -7.39 17.76
N GLY A 23 -3.11 -7.13 16.67
CA GLY A 23 -3.34 -7.70 15.34
C GLY A 23 -3.66 -6.66 14.25
N LYS A 24 -2.92 -6.69 13.12
CA LYS A 24 -3.09 -5.77 11.98
C LYS A 24 -4.51 -5.85 11.39
N SER A 25 -5.04 -7.06 11.18
CA SER A 25 -6.40 -7.26 10.68
C SER A 25 -7.48 -6.59 11.53
N LYS A 26 -7.34 -6.66 12.87
CA LYS A 26 -8.29 -6.00 13.79
C LYS A 26 -8.22 -4.48 13.67
N ALA A 27 -7.01 -3.93 13.57
CA ALA A 27 -6.79 -2.50 13.39
C ALA A 27 -7.38 -2.02 12.05
N LEU A 28 -7.18 -2.76 10.98
CA LEU A 28 -7.72 -2.46 9.65
C LEU A 28 -9.26 -2.49 9.64
N ASN A 29 -9.87 -3.50 10.24
CA ASN A 29 -11.33 -3.57 10.36
C ASN A 29 -11.89 -2.40 11.20
N LEU A 30 -11.22 -2.07 12.31
CA LEU A 30 -11.62 -0.93 13.15
C LEU A 30 -11.54 0.38 12.36
N ALA A 31 -10.46 0.62 11.64
CA ALA A 31 -10.30 1.80 10.80
C ALA A 31 -11.34 1.87 9.68
N LEU A 32 -11.63 0.74 9.02
CA LEU A 32 -12.64 0.65 7.96
C LEU A 32 -14.04 1.07 8.45
N PHE A 33 -14.44 0.61 9.63
CA PHE A 33 -15.76 0.95 10.19
C PHE A 33 -15.85 2.40 10.72
N ASN A 34 -14.70 3.00 11.08
CA ASN A 34 -14.63 4.39 11.55
C ASN A 34 -14.25 5.41 10.45
N SER A 35 -14.17 4.98 9.20
CA SER A 35 -13.91 5.87 8.06
C SER A 35 -15.19 6.19 7.30
N ASP A 36 -15.29 7.39 6.71
CA ASP A 36 -16.44 7.83 5.90
C ASP A 36 -16.08 8.02 4.41
N GLY A 37 -14.82 7.83 4.05
CA GLY A 37 -14.33 8.02 2.69
C GLY A 37 -14.91 7.04 1.67
N LYS A 38 -15.02 7.48 0.42
CA LYS A 38 -15.40 6.66 -0.75
C LYS A 38 -14.37 5.58 -1.04
N TYR A 39 -13.10 5.88 -0.78
CA TYR A 39 -11.95 5.02 -0.97
C TYR A 39 -11.28 4.73 0.37
N ILE A 40 -10.77 3.53 0.52
CA ILE A 40 -9.92 3.11 1.64
C ILE A 40 -8.53 2.89 1.08
N ILE A 41 -7.54 3.55 1.67
CA ILE A 41 -6.14 3.39 1.28
C ILE A 41 -5.38 2.91 2.51
N HIS A 42 -4.76 1.75 2.37
CA HIS A 42 -3.86 1.18 3.36
C HIS A 42 -2.45 1.68 3.13
N ILE A 43 -1.80 2.08 4.22
CA ILE A 43 -0.41 2.48 4.21
C ILE A 43 0.25 1.92 5.48
N ASP A 44 1.38 1.25 5.34
CA ASP A 44 2.21 0.90 6.48
C ASP A 44 2.93 2.15 7.04
N SER A 45 3.31 2.13 8.29
CA SER A 45 3.85 3.30 8.99
C SER A 45 5.34 3.52 8.80
N ASP A 46 6.04 2.62 8.10
CA ASP A 46 7.49 2.55 7.93
C ASP A 46 7.98 3.06 6.57
N GLY A 47 7.19 3.89 5.91
CA GLY A 47 7.57 4.47 4.63
C GLY A 47 7.00 5.86 4.40
N ILE A 48 7.29 6.42 3.24
CA ILE A 48 6.91 7.78 2.83
C ILE A 48 6.18 7.72 1.48
N LEU A 49 5.01 8.36 1.43
CA LEU A 49 4.29 8.52 0.16
C LEU A 49 4.95 9.57 -0.73
N GLU A 50 5.03 9.26 -2.02
CA GLU A 50 5.26 10.29 -3.03
C GLU A 50 4.10 11.31 -3.00
N LYS A 51 4.40 12.59 -3.25
CA LYS A 51 3.45 13.71 -3.07
C LYS A 51 2.14 13.55 -3.83
N THR A 52 2.18 12.93 -5.01
CA THR A 52 1.01 12.74 -5.88
C THR A 52 0.39 11.36 -5.76
N ALA A 53 0.96 10.46 -4.96
CA ALA A 53 0.56 9.05 -4.88
C ALA A 53 -0.94 8.86 -4.60
N LEU A 54 -1.49 9.55 -3.59
CA LEU A 54 -2.92 9.46 -3.26
C LEU A 54 -3.80 10.02 -4.38
N THR A 55 -3.40 11.15 -4.96
CA THR A 55 -4.11 11.78 -6.09
C THR A 55 -4.15 10.85 -7.28
N ASN A 56 -3.03 10.18 -7.60
CA ASN A 56 -2.94 9.24 -8.71
C ASN A 56 -3.87 8.02 -8.51
N MET A 57 -3.93 7.48 -7.29
CA MET A 57 -4.89 6.40 -6.98
C MET A 57 -6.34 6.84 -7.13
N VAL A 58 -6.70 8.00 -6.57
CA VAL A 58 -8.07 8.53 -6.68
C VAL A 58 -8.43 8.78 -8.14
N ASN A 59 -7.56 9.44 -8.89
CA ASN A 59 -7.79 9.71 -10.32
C ASN A 59 -7.98 8.41 -11.11
N LYS A 60 -7.22 7.36 -10.84
CA LYS A 60 -7.38 6.05 -11.50
C LYS A 60 -8.73 5.40 -11.17
N PHE A 61 -9.22 5.50 -9.93
CA PHE A 61 -10.56 5.05 -9.56
C PHE A 61 -11.66 5.86 -10.25
N GLU A 62 -11.50 7.18 -10.36
CA GLU A 62 -12.53 8.03 -10.98
C GLU A 62 -12.54 7.90 -12.51
N ALA A 63 -11.39 7.64 -13.13
CA ALA A 63 -11.27 7.43 -14.57
C ALA A 63 -11.91 6.11 -15.03
N ASP A 64 -11.92 5.08 -14.19
CA ASP A 64 -12.51 3.77 -14.51
C ASP A 64 -13.31 3.23 -13.32
N LEU A 65 -14.62 3.29 -13.43
CA LEU A 65 -15.56 2.83 -12.41
C LEU A 65 -15.55 1.30 -12.21
N SER A 66 -14.95 0.55 -13.10
CA SER A 66 -14.79 -0.91 -12.97
C SER A 66 -13.68 -1.32 -12.00
N ILE A 67 -12.77 -0.39 -11.66
CA ILE A 67 -11.69 -0.61 -10.71
C ILE A 67 -12.24 -0.60 -9.29
N ASP A 68 -12.15 -1.71 -8.60
CA ASP A 68 -12.59 -1.88 -7.21
C ASP A 68 -11.42 -1.92 -6.22
N CYS A 69 -10.26 -2.42 -6.65
CA CYS A 69 -9.05 -2.49 -5.83
C CYS A 69 -7.79 -2.39 -6.67
N MET A 70 -6.76 -1.80 -6.09
CA MET A 70 -5.44 -1.66 -6.73
C MET A 70 -4.32 -1.62 -5.69
N THR A 71 -3.11 -1.91 -6.15
CA THR A 71 -1.87 -1.73 -5.37
C THR A 71 -1.04 -0.61 -5.98
N GLY A 72 -0.34 0.14 -5.12
CA GLY A 72 0.69 1.10 -5.54
C GLY A 72 2.04 0.43 -5.77
N ALA A 73 3.01 1.19 -6.24
CA ALA A 73 4.40 0.77 -6.38
C ALA A 73 5.16 0.99 -5.07
N ILE A 74 5.89 -0.03 -4.64
CA ILE A 74 6.83 0.08 -3.53
C ILE A 74 8.22 0.26 -4.12
N MET A 75 8.95 1.27 -3.65
CA MET A 75 10.30 1.59 -4.12
C MET A 75 11.20 1.94 -2.93
N THR A 76 12.50 1.77 -3.07
CA THR A 76 13.47 2.40 -2.14
C THR A 76 13.74 3.84 -2.58
N MET A 77 14.11 4.71 -1.63
CA MET A 77 14.39 6.11 -1.96
C MET A 77 15.65 6.23 -2.81
N PRO A 78 15.59 6.86 -4.00
CA PRO A 78 16.76 7.00 -4.87
C PRO A 78 17.92 7.76 -4.22
N ASP A 79 17.62 8.79 -3.43
CA ASP A 79 18.63 9.63 -2.77
C ASP A 79 19.44 8.84 -1.75
N GLN A 80 18.84 7.91 -1.03
CA GLN A 80 19.52 7.05 -0.06
C GLN A 80 20.54 6.11 -0.72
N VAL A 81 20.36 5.76 -2.00
CA VAL A 81 21.32 4.94 -2.74
C VAL A 81 22.68 5.63 -2.88
N GLU A 82 22.70 6.96 -3.02
CA GLU A 82 23.94 7.75 -3.18
C GLU A 82 24.64 8.07 -1.85
N GLU A 83 23.94 8.01 -0.73
CA GLU A 83 24.48 8.36 0.61
C GLU A 83 25.42 7.30 1.17
N TYR A 84 25.35 6.05 0.68
CA TYR A 84 26.17 4.97 1.19
C TYR A 84 27.63 5.09 0.78
N LYS A 85 28.55 4.92 1.75
CA LYS A 85 29.99 4.92 1.54
C LYS A 85 30.48 3.51 1.21
N GLY A 86 31.25 3.41 0.11
CA GLY A 86 31.86 2.15 -0.32
C GLY A 86 31.21 1.51 -1.54
N PHE A 87 32.03 0.92 -2.40
CA PHE A 87 31.61 0.36 -3.68
C PHE A 87 30.56 -0.75 -3.53
N PHE A 88 30.79 -1.70 -2.65
CA PHE A 88 29.87 -2.83 -2.43
C PHE A 88 28.53 -2.40 -1.86
N ALA A 89 28.52 -1.47 -0.88
CA ALA A 89 27.28 -0.96 -0.30
C ALA A 89 26.44 -0.24 -1.37
N LYS A 90 27.04 0.63 -2.18
CA LYS A 90 26.35 1.29 -3.30
C LYS A 90 25.83 0.30 -4.33
N LEU A 91 26.62 -0.73 -4.66
CA LEU A 91 26.21 -1.76 -5.61
C LEU A 91 24.96 -2.51 -5.09
N LEU A 92 24.97 -2.94 -3.84
CA LEU A 92 23.82 -3.62 -3.22
C LEU A 92 22.57 -2.76 -3.22
N ARG A 93 22.69 -1.48 -2.88
CA ARG A 93 21.54 -0.56 -2.91
C ARG A 93 20.99 -0.34 -4.32
N LYS A 94 21.84 -0.26 -5.31
CA LYS A 94 21.43 -0.20 -6.71
C LYS A 94 20.72 -1.49 -7.16
N MET A 95 21.20 -2.64 -6.71
CA MET A 95 20.54 -3.93 -7.00
C MET A 95 19.17 -4.00 -6.32
N GLU A 96 19.06 -3.61 -5.07
CA GLU A 96 17.79 -3.54 -4.34
C GLU A 96 16.79 -2.60 -5.03
N PHE A 97 17.21 -1.38 -5.39
CA PHE A 97 16.39 -0.45 -6.16
C PHE A 97 15.90 -1.06 -7.48
N MET A 98 16.81 -1.73 -8.22
CA MET A 98 16.46 -2.39 -9.48
C MET A 98 15.48 -3.54 -9.29
N GLU A 99 15.64 -4.31 -8.21
CA GLU A 99 14.71 -5.39 -7.84
C GLU A 99 13.30 -4.86 -7.58
N TYR A 100 13.15 -3.81 -6.78
CA TYR A 100 11.86 -3.15 -6.54
C TYR A 100 11.27 -2.58 -7.83
N ALA A 101 12.08 -1.89 -8.64
CA ALA A 101 11.63 -1.35 -9.93
C ALA A 101 11.15 -2.46 -10.87
N GLN A 102 11.90 -3.55 -10.97
CA GLN A 102 11.51 -4.69 -11.78
C GLN A 102 10.24 -5.37 -11.25
N ALA A 103 10.13 -5.57 -9.95
CA ALA A 103 9.00 -6.23 -9.34
C ALA A 103 7.71 -5.41 -9.47
N PHE A 104 7.75 -4.12 -9.18
CA PHE A 104 6.56 -3.28 -9.13
C PHE A 104 6.28 -2.56 -10.46
N LEU A 105 7.25 -1.88 -11.05
CA LEU A 105 6.99 -1.07 -12.24
C LEU A 105 6.90 -1.91 -13.53
N ALA A 106 7.61 -3.03 -13.60
CA ALA A 106 7.51 -3.93 -14.75
C ALA A 106 6.62 -5.15 -14.45
N GLY A 107 6.98 -5.97 -13.48
CA GLY A 107 6.34 -7.25 -13.23
C GLY A 107 4.88 -7.14 -12.81
N ARG A 108 4.56 -6.35 -11.78
CA ARG A 108 3.18 -6.18 -11.32
C ARG A 108 2.33 -5.38 -12.30
N ASN A 109 2.92 -4.42 -13.01
CA ASN A 109 2.21 -3.68 -14.05
C ASN A 109 1.77 -4.63 -15.19
N TYR A 110 2.69 -5.45 -15.69
CA TYR A 110 2.37 -6.49 -16.67
C TYR A 110 1.36 -7.53 -16.13
N ALA A 111 1.52 -7.98 -14.89
CA ALA A 111 0.57 -8.86 -14.25
C ALA A 111 -0.82 -8.24 -14.08
N SER A 112 -0.90 -6.91 -13.89
CA SER A 112 -2.16 -6.17 -13.88
C SER A 112 -2.89 -6.28 -15.21
N GLU A 113 -2.19 -6.09 -16.32
CA GLU A 113 -2.77 -6.22 -17.66
C GLU A 113 -3.34 -7.62 -17.91
N LEU A 114 -2.68 -8.64 -17.44
CA LEU A 114 -3.10 -10.05 -17.57
C LEU A 114 -4.10 -10.50 -16.49
N ASN A 115 -4.54 -9.62 -15.57
CA ASN A 115 -5.31 -9.99 -14.37
C ASN A 115 -4.63 -11.09 -13.53
N ALA A 116 -3.29 -11.09 -13.50
CA ALA A 116 -2.46 -12.09 -12.87
C ALA A 116 -1.84 -11.64 -11.53
N ILE A 117 -2.16 -10.43 -11.03
CA ILE A 117 -1.74 -10.03 -9.69
C ILE A 117 -2.37 -11.01 -8.68
N TYR A 118 -1.53 -11.70 -7.92
CA TYR A 118 -1.97 -12.71 -6.95
C TYR A 118 -2.15 -12.14 -5.54
N THR A 119 -1.48 -11.03 -5.21
CA THR A 119 -1.63 -10.35 -3.92
C THR A 119 -1.45 -8.84 -4.07
N LEU A 120 -2.30 -8.07 -3.40
CA LEU A 120 -2.10 -6.64 -3.18
C LEU A 120 -0.90 -6.43 -2.26
N SER A 121 -0.27 -5.25 -2.31
CA SER A 121 0.77 -4.92 -1.34
C SER A 121 0.14 -4.58 0.01
N GLY A 122 0.57 -5.25 1.07
CA GLY A 122 0.18 -4.93 2.44
C GLY A 122 0.66 -3.55 2.89
N ALA A 123 1.72 -3.02 2.26
CA ALA A 123 2.28 -1.72 2.58
C ALA A 123 1.56 -0.55 1.88
N PHE A 124 1.01 -0.77 0.67
CA PHE A 124 0.30 0.29 -0.05
C PHE A 124 -0.73 -0.29 -1.02
N SER A 125 -1.99 -0.27 -0.62
CA SER A 125 -3.12 -0.74 -1.42
C SER A 125 -4.35 0.12 -1.22
N ALA A 126 -5.24 0.12 -2.22
CA ALA A 126 -6.44 0.95 -2.22
C ALA A 126 -7.66 0.15 -2.69
N PHE A 127 -8.83 0.51 -2.14
CA PHE A 127 -10.09 -0.16 -2.38
C PHE A 127 -11.24 0.84 -2.48
N ARG A 128 -12.27 0.52 -3.27
CA ARG A 128 -13.58 1.14 -3.06
C ARG A 128 -14.16 0.61 -1.75
N LYS A 129 -14.53 1.50 -0.84
CA LYS A 129 -15.08 1.12 0.48
C LYS A 129 -16.28 0.19 0.32
N SER A 130 -17.18 0.48 -0.61
CA SER A 130 -18.36 -0.34 -0.89
C SER A 130 -18.04 -1.79 -1.27
N THR A 131 -16.88 -2.04 -1.90
CA THR A 131 -16.43 -3.39 -2.29
C THR A 131 -15.85 -4.13 -1.10
N VAL A 132 -15.03 -3.46 -0.28
CA VAL A 132 -14.48 -4.08 0.95
C VAL A 132 -15.60 -4.45 1.93
N LEU A 133 -16.60 -3.59 2.11
CA LEU A 133 -17.74 -3.88 2.99
C LEU A 133 -18.61 -5.07 2.54
N LYS A 134 -18.54 -5.45 1.27
CA LYS A 134 -19.19 -6.67 0.73
C LYS A 134 -18.33 -7.93 0.86
N SER A 135 -17.10 -7.81 1.34
CA SER A 135 -16.20 -8.94 1.61
C SER A 135 -16.44 -9.52 3.00
N GLN A 136 -15.71 -10.57 3.33
CA GLN A 136 -15.63 -11.09 4.71
C GLN A 136 -14.71 -10.25 5.60
N LEU A 137 -14.31 -9.05 5.14
CA LEU A 137 -13.36 -8.16 5.79
C LEU A 137 -11.97 -8.81 5.97
N TYR A 138 -11.15 -8.24 6.84
CA TYR A 138 -9.83 -8.78 7.16
C TYR A 138 -9.96 -9.88 8.20
N ASN A 139 -9.62 -11.10 7.83
CA ASN A 139 -9.65 -12.23 8.77
C ASN A 139 -8.60 -12.02 9.87
N THR A 140 -9.02 -12.17 11.12
CA THR A 140 -8.17 -11.98 12.30
C THR A 140 -7.32 -13.21 12.65
N ASP A 141 -7.58 -14.34 12.01
CA ASP A 141 -6.92 -15.61 12.26
C ASP A 141 -5.79 -15.92 11.25
N THR A 142 -5.50 -14.98 10.36
CA THR A 142 -4.41 -15.10 9.38
C THR A 142 -3.35 -14.03 9.61
N ILE A 143 -2.11 -14.38 9.26
CA ILE A 143 -0.95 -13.47 9.26
C ILE A 143 -0.72 -12.79 7.89
N CYS A 144 -1.45 -13.21 6.85
CA CYS A 144 -1.33 -12.70 5.47
C CYS A 144 -2.65 -12.04 5.06
N GLU A 145 -3.00 -10.94 5.72
CA GLU A 145 -4.26 -10.22 5.52
C GLU A 145 -4.41 -9.65 4.10
N ASP A 146 -3.31 -9.23 3.50
CA ASP A 146 -3.23 -8.70 2.14
C ASP A 146 -3.54 -9.77 1.08
N THR A 147 -2.96 -10.95 1.24
CA THR A 147 -3.24 -12.09 0.36
C THR A 147 -4.68 -12.58 0.54
N GLN A 148 -5.15 -12.63 1.76
CA GLN A 148 -6.51 -13.08 2.09
C GLN A 148 -7.56 -12.12 1.51
N ILE A 149 -7.42 -10.81 1.67
CA ILE A 149 -8.35 -9.85 1.09
C ILE A 149 -8.28 -9.86 -0.45
N THR A 150 -7.09 -10.03 -1.03
CA THR A 150 -6.92 -10.19 -2.47
C THR A 150 -7.67 -11.40 -3.01
N PHE A 151 -7.55 -12.53 -2.31
CA PHE A 151 -8.29 -13.75 -2.65
C PHE A 151 -9.81 -13.49 -2.66
N GLN A 152 -10.34 -12.82 -1.65
CA GLN A 152 -11.76 -12.46 -1.60
C GLN A 152 -12.17 -11.58 -2.78
N MET A 153 -11.40 -10.55 -3.11
CA MET A 153 -11.67 -9.70 -4.26
C MET A 153 -11.72 -10.51 -5.56
N LYS A 154 -10.68 -11.30 -5.83
CA LYS A 154 -10.54 -12.05 -7.09
C LYS A 154 -11.53 -13.22 -7.22
N TYR A 155 -11.60 -14.06 -6.21
CA TYR A 155 -12.27 -15.36 -6.34
C TYR A 155 -13.71 -15.37 -5.82
N LEU A 156 -14.00 -14.61 -4.75
CA LEU A 156 -15.36 -14.54 -4.22
C LEU A 156 -16.18 -13.44 -4.90
N GLN A 157 -15.61 -12.25 -5.07
CA GLN A 157 -16.32 -11.13 -5.69
C GLN A 157 -16.08 -10.97 -7.20
N LYS A 158 -15.21 -11.82 -7.80
CA LYS A 158 -14.86 -11.79 -9.23
C LYS A 158 -14.34 -10.42 -9.70
N LYS A 159 -13.63 -9.72 -8.82
CA LYS A 159 -13.03 -8.42 -9.11
C LYS A 159 -11.63 -8.59 -9.68
N ARG A 160 -11.25 -7.68 -10.55
CA ARG A 160 -9.90 -7.57 -11.07
C ARG A 160 -9.05 -6.74 -10.12
N VAL A 161 -7.79 -7.13 -9.94
CA VAL A 161 -6.79 -6.38 -9.16
C VAL A 161 -5.90 -5.61 -10.11
N TYR A 162 -5.76 -4.30 -9.87
CA TYR A 162 -5.01 -3.39 -10.72
C TYR A 162 -3.72 -2.93 -10.06
N MET A 163 -2.79 -2.46 -10.87
CA MET A 163 -1.59 -1.73 -10.45
C MET A 163 -1.77 -0.24 -10.74
N CYS A 164 -1.39 0.62 -9.80
CA CYS A 164 -1.25 2.06 -10.01
C CYS A 164 0.23 2.42 -9.95
N GLU A 165 0.90 2.34 -11.07
CA GLU A 165 2.34 2.49 -11.24
C GLU A 165 2.86 3.88 -10.84
N ASN A 166 2.01 4.89 -10.95
CA ASN A 166 2.32 6.29 -10.61
C ASN A 166 2.00 6.63 -9.14
N ALA A 167 1.52 5.67 -8.37
CA ALA A 167 1.32 5.83 -6.93
C ALA A 167 2.47 5.13 -6.20
N ILE A 168 3.46 5.90 -5.77
CA ILE A 168 4.71 5.36 -5.21
C ILE A 168 4.73 5.54 -3.69
N PHE A 169 5.12 4.47 -3.01
CA PHE A 169 5.42 4.43 -1.58
C PHE A 169 6.88 4.03 -1.40
N TYR A 170 7.65 4.90 -0.78
CA TYR A 170 9.05 4.69 -0.52
C TYR A 170 9.26 4.02 0.82
N VAL A 171 10.04 2.96 0.83
CA VAL A 171 10.48 2.24 2.04
C VAL A 171 11.97 2.46 2.25
N ASP A 172 12.40 2.39 3.50
CA ASP A 172 13.82 2.43 3.81
C ASP A 172 14.53 1.17 3.29
N PRO A 173 15.72 1.32 2.73
CA PRO A 173 16.51 0.18 2.28
C PRO A 173 16.93 -0.71 3.47
N ILE A 174 17.15 -1.99 3.21
CA ILE A 174 17.56 -2.97 4.23
C ILE A 174 18.93 -2.55 4.80
N GLU A 175 19.00 -2.22 6.08
CA GLU A 175 20.22 -1.75 6.74
C GLU A 175 21.22 -2.88 6.99
N ASP A 176 20.75 -4.10 7.27
CA ASP A 176 21.59 -5.25 7.64
C ASP A 176 21.24 -6.47 6.77
N MET A 177 22.27 -6.99 6.08
CA MET A 177 22.15 -8.19 5.24
C MET A 177 21.99 -9.50 6.03
N ASN A 178 22.08 -9.46 7.36
CA ASN A 178 21.91 -10.63 8.22
C ASN A 178 20.49 -10.73 8.83
N LYS A 179 19.60 -9.87 8.40
CA LYS A 179 18.16 -9.98 8.71
C LYS A 179 17.41 -10.54 7.52
#